data_54a9ee37edbb8264f85f6376052572c4
#
_entry.id   54a9ee37edbb8264f85f6376052572c4
#
_cell.length_a   1.000
_cell.length_b   1.000
_cell.length_c   1.000
_cell.angle_alpha   90.00
_cell.angle_beta   90.00
_cell.angle_gamma   90.00
#
_symmetry.space_group_name_H-M   'P 1'
#
loop_
_entity.id
_entity.type
_entity.pdbx_description
1 polymer ?
#
loop_
_entity_poly.entity_id
_entity_poly.type
_entity_poly.pdbx_seq_one_letter_code
_entity_poly.pdbx_strand_id
1 'polypeptide(L)'
;MLTSELPIPLGHFVQLDNGLNLHYLDVGEGPTVIWLHGSGPGASGYSNFKGNYPAFAAAGLRNIVLDLPGFGRSDKPADVNYDLDFFVSNLNAFINKLGLGKVTLLGNSLGGAIAIGQALAHPDSVEKLILMAPGGVEDREVYFQMEGILRMVETFAKGPMGPEQMRHVMSLQVFDPSLLTDEIIAERSAIAPLQPANLFSTMMVPNMTSRLHEIQAPIFGFWGTNDKFNPHAGILKVIENAPDARMLLLNRCGHWVQVEHAELFNRNCIDFLTKG
;
A
#
# COMPACT_ATOMS: atom_id res chain seq x y z
N MET A 1 -4.05 22.44 -14.37
CA MET A 1 -2.69 23.00 -14.29
C MET A 1 -2.18 23.00 -12.84
N LEU A 2 -2.06 21.84 -12.17
CA LEU A 2 -1.55 21.74 -10.78
C LEU A 2 -0.55 20.58 -10.63
N THR A 3 -0.09 19.98 -11.74
CA THR A 3 0.64 18.71 -11.70
C THR A 3 2.16 18.84 -11.61
N SER A 4 2.74 20.02 -11.88
CA SER A 4 4.20 20.22 -11.88
C SER A 4 4.81 20.57 -10.50
N GLU A 5 4.00 21.00 -9.53
CA GLU A 5 4.49 21.53 -8.24
C GLU A 5 4.43 20.54 -7.07
N LEU A 6 3.88 19.34 -7.28
CA LEU A 6 3.85 18.35 -6.19
C LEU A 6 5.26 17.81 -5.91
N PRO A 7 5.67 17.65 -4.64
CA PRO A 7 7.00 17.18 -4.24
C PRO A 7 7.16 15.66 -4.41
N ILE A 8 6.63 15.11 -5.50
CA ILE A 8 6.77 13.71 -5.91
C ILE A 8 7.13 13.67 -7.40
N PRO A 9 7.91 12.67 -7.86
CA PRO A 9 8.34 12.57 -9.26
C PRO A 9 7.17 12.62 -10.25
N LEU A 10 7.42 13.16 -11.43
CA LEU A 10 6.38 13.25 -12.48
C LEU A 10 6.02 11.89 -13.08
N GLY A 11 6.96 10.94 -13.14
CA GLY A 11 6.71 9.57 -13.60
C GLY A 11 5.97 9.47 -14.95
N HIS A 12 5.15 8.43 -15.04
CA HIS A 12 4.34 8.09 -16.20
C HIS A 12 2.85 8.12 -15.88
N PHE A 13 2.04 8.27 -16.92
CA PHE A 13 0.58 8.16 -16.82
C PHE A 13 0.07 7.14 -17.83
N VAL A 14 -0.94 6.38 -17.43
CA VAL A 14 -1.69 5.50 -18.32
C VAL A 14 -3.18 5.76 -18.17
N GLN A 15 -3.88 5.99 -19.28
CA GLN A 15 -5.32 6.10 -19.30
C GLN A 15 -5.93 4.70 -19.42
N LEU A 16 -6.73 4.33 -18.44
CA LEU A 16 -7.52 3.10 -18.46
C LEU A 16 -8.74 3.24 -19.38
N ASP A 17 -9.34 2.12 -19.77
CA ASP A 17 -10.50 2.12 -20.68
C ASP A 17 -11.76 2.74 -20.05
N ASN A 18 -11.84 2.83 -18.73
CA ASN A 18 -12.87 3.57 -17.99
C ASN A 18 -12.62 5.08 -17.90
N GLY A 19 -11.55 5.58 -18.52
CA GLY A 19 -11.18 6.98 -18.58
C GLY A 19 -10.27 7.47 -17.46
N LEU A 20 -10.04 6.70 -16.41
CA LEU A 20 -9.14 7.10 -15.31
C LEU A 20 -7.68 7.13 -15.77
N ASN A 21 -6.95 8.19 -15.39
CA ASN A 21 -5.51 8.28 -15.56
C ASN A 21 -4.82 7.85 -14.27
N LEU A 22 -4.01 6.81 -14.34
CA LEU A 22 -3.20 6.36 -13.22
C LEU A 22 -1.75 6.76 -13.42
N HIS A 23 -1.16 7.32 -12.37
CA HIS A 23 0.24 7.70 -12.30
C HIS A 23 1.08 6.57 -11.70
N TYR A 24 2.28 6.37 -12.24
CA TYR A 24 3.24 5.41 -11.71
C TYR A 24 4.68 5.80 -12.03
N LEU A 25 5.62 5.32 -11.22
CA LEU A 25 7.03 5.31 -11.55
C LEU A 25 7.39 3.95 -12.13
N ASP A 26 8.29 3.91 -13.09
CA ASP A 26 8.79 2.68 -13.72
C ASP A 26 10.32 2.70 -13.66
N VAL A 27 10.90 1.84 -12.83
CA VAL A 27 12.32 1.88 -12.48
C VAL A 27 12.93 0.49 -12.50
N GLY A 28 14.02 0.32 -13.25
CA GLY A 28 14.71 -0.96 -13.41
C GLY A 28 14.15 -1.81 -14.54
N GLU A 29 14.72 -3.01 -14.69
CA GLU A 29 14.36 -4.00 -15.72
C GLU A 29 14.31 -5.40 -15.09
N GLY A 30 13.59 -6.34 -15.72
CA GLY A 30 13.47 -7.74 -15.26
C GLY A 30 12.07 -8.09 -14.76
N PRO A 31 11.91 -9.09 -13.87
CA PRO A 31 10.63 -9.45 -13.30
C PRO A 31 9.94 -8.27 -12.62
N THR A 32 8.64 -8.09 -12.91
CA THR A 32 7.91 -6.88 -12.49
C THR A 32 7.36 -7.02 -11.07
N VAL A 33 7.63 -6.01 -10.25
CA VAL A 33 7.05 -5.78 -8.92
C VAL A 33 6.17 -4.54 -8.97
N ILE A 34 4.87 -4.65 -8.68
CA ILE A 34 3.97 -3.51 -8.52
C ILE A 34 3.84 -3.19 -7.02
N TRP A 35 4.14 -1.94 -6.67
CA TRP A 35 4.12 -1.43 -5.31
C TRP A 35 2.80 -0.71 -5.04
N LEU A 36 2.05 -1.20 -4.04
CA LEU A 36 0.72 -0.73 -3.66
C LEU A 36 0.77 -0.13 -2.25
N HIS A 37 0.58 1.18 -2.16
CA HIS A 37 0.67 1.91 -0.90
C HIS A 37 -0.59 1.80 -0.03
N GLY A 38 -0.49 2.21 1.24
CA GLY A 38 -1.61 2.28 2.18
C GLY A 38 -2.51 3.50 1.98
N SER A 39 -3.61 3.57 2.72
CA SER A 39 -4.66 4.58 2.60
C SER A 39 -4.45 5.86 3.41
N GLY A 40 -3.29 6.07 4.02
CA GLY A 40 -3.08 7.26 4.86
C GLY A 40 -3.27 8.60 4.12
N PRO A 41 -3.55 9.70 4.84
CA PRO A 41 -3.70 11.01 4.24
C PRO A 41 -2.44 11.40 3.47
N GLY A 42 -2.62 11.97 2.28
CA GLY A 42 -1.54 12.38 1.39
C GLY A 42 -0.67 11.24 0.86
N ALA A 43 -1.12 9.99 0.92
CA ALA A 43 -0.36 8.84 0.44
C ALA A 43 -0.09 8.92 -1.07
N SER A 44 1.08 8.39 -1.45
CA SER A 44 1.49 8.10 -2.82
C SER A 44 2.42 6.90 -2.82
N GLY A 45 2.59 6.27 -3.95
CA GLY A 45 3.60 5.21 -4.10
C GLY A 45 4.99 5.70 -3.73
N TYR A 46 5.37 6.89 -4.20
CA TYR A 46 6.67 7.50 -3.91
C TYR A 46 6.87 7.71 -2.40
N SER A 47 5.96 8.40 -1.72
CA SER A 47 6.11 8.71 -0.30
C SER A 47 6.16 7.47 0.60
N ASN A 48 5.59 6.34 0.14
CA ASN A 48 5.60 5.08 0.88
C ASN A 48 6.87 4.26 0.64
N PHE A 49 7.46 4.32 -0.58
CA PHE A 49 8.44 3.32 -1.02
C PHE A 49 9.74 3.89 -1.58
N LYS A 50 9.97 5.22 -1.55
CA LYS A 50 11.17 5.86 -2.10
C LYS A 50 12.49 5.32 -1.53
N GLY A 51 12.47 4.80 -0.31
CA GLY A 51 13.62 4.16 0.35
C GLY A 51 13.85 2.69 -0.04
N ASN A 52 12.98 2.08 -0.83
CA ASN A 52 13.00 0.65 -1.07
C ASN A 52 13.19 0.27 -2.54
N TYR A 53 12.35 0.76 -3.46
CA TYR A 53 12.36 0.34 -4.86
C TYR A 53 13.72 0.54 -5.58
N PRO A 54 14.60 1.51 -5.21
CA PRO A 54 15.91 1.60 -5.83
C PRO A 54 16.80 0.38 -5.56
N ALA A 55 16.70 -0.22 -4.36
CA ALA A 55 17.43 -1.44 -4.04
C ALA A 55 16.94 -2.65 -4.85
N PHE A 56 15.63 -2.74 -5.11
CA PHE A 56 15.06 -3.79 -5.96
C PHE A 56 15.49 -3.61 -7.43
N ALA A 57 15.52 -2.36 -7.93
CA ALA A 57 16.02 -2.08 -9.27
C ALA A 57 17.50 -2.48 -9.42
N ALA A 58 18.33 -2.18 -8.43
CA ALA A 58 19.72 -2.61 -8.39
C ALA A 58 19.89 -4.15 -8.34
N ALA A 59 18.87 -4.87 -7.86
CA ALA A 59 18.83 -6.33 -7.84
C ALA A 59 18.26 -6.96 -9.14
N GLY A 60 18.02 -6.18 -10.19
CA GLY A 60 17.52 -6.67 -11.48
C GLY A 60 16.01 -6.92 -11.50
N LEU A 61 15.24 -6.13 -10.76
CA LEU A 61 13.78 -6.16 -10.75
C LEU A 61 13.23 -4.86 -11.35
N ARG A 62 12.18 -4.97 -12.19
CA ARG A 62 11.43 -3.82 -12.66
C ARG A 62 10.40 -3.43 -11.61
N ASN A 63 10.42 -2.17 -11.20
CA ASN A 63 9.57 -1.65 -10.14
C ASN A 63 8.55 -0.66 -10.70
N ILE A 64 7.27 -1.00 -10.61
CA ILE A 64 6.17 -0.11 -10.94
C ILE A 64 5.58 0.38 -9.63
N VAL A 65 5.87 1.64 -9.27
CA VAL A 65 5.41 2.26 -8.03
C VAL A 65 4.14 3.03 -8.35
N LEU A 66 3.00 2.41 -8.09
CA LEU A 66 1.68 2.92 -8.48
C LEU A 66 1.13 3.89 -7.45
N ASP A 67 0.61 5.02 -7.93
CA ASP A 67 -0.33 5.83 -7.16
C ASP A 67 -1.75 5.26 -7.37
N LEU A 68 -2.36 4.78 -6.29
CA LEU A 68 -3.73 4.24 -6.35
C LEU A 68 -4.73 5.34 -6.77
N PRO A 69 -5.87 5.00 -7.43
CA PRO A 69 -6.93 5.96 -7.68
C PRO A 69 -7.35 6.69 -6.40
N GLY A 70 -7.54 8.00 -6.45
CA GLY A 70 -7.81 8.83 -5.28
C GLY A 70 -6.57 9.35 -4.55
N PHE A 71 -5.35 8.90 -4.93
CA PHE A 71 -4.10 9.21 -4.24
C PHE A 71 -3.04 9.78 -5.19
N GLY A 72 -1.95 10.29 -4.63
CA GLY A 72 -0.77 10.76 -5.34
C GLY A 72 -1.11 11.69 -6.51
N ARG A 73 -0.58 11.36 -7.69
CA ARG A 73 -0.87 12.06 -8.96
C ARG A 73 -1.97 11.38 -9.80
N SER A 74 -2.46 10.20 -9.40
CA SER A 74 -3.57 9.52 -10.08
C SER A 74 -4.86 10.33 -9.97
N ASP A 75 -5.80 10.07 -10.89
CA ASP A 75 -7.13 10.68 -10.87
C ASP A 75 -7.89 10.40 -9.58
N LYS A 76 -8.75 11.35 -9.21
CA LYS A 76 -9.44 11.42 -7.92
C LYS A 76 -10.95 11.60 -8.13
N PRO A 77 -11.64 10.58 -8.71
CA PRO A 77 -13.08 10.69 -8.95
C PRO A 77 -13.85 10.88 -7.65
N ALA A 78 -14.76 11.87 -7.61
CA ALA A 78 -15.55 12.21 -6.42
C ALA A 78 -16.87 11.44 -6.31
N ASP A 79 -17.30 10.78 -7.39
CA ASP A 79 -18.60 10.13 -7.55
C ASP A 79 -18.52 8.59 -7.61
N VAL A 80 -17.47 8.02 -6.99
CA VAL A 80 -17.26 6.57 -6.88
C VAL A 80 -17.21 6.15 -5.41
N ASN A 81 -17.45 4.87 -5.15
CA ASN A 81 -17.09 4.24 -3.88
C ASN A 81 -15.66 3.70 -3.98
N TYR A 82 -14.83 4.03 -3.00
CA TYR A 82 -13.46 3.55 -2.89
C TYR A 82 -13.41 2.20 -2.14
N ASP A 83 -14.22 1.24 -2.59
CA ASP A 83 -14.23 -0.11 -2.04
C ASP A 83 -13.12 -0.99 -2.66
N LEU A 84 -12.96 -2.20 -2.14
CA LEU A 84 -11.95 -3.13 -2.63
C LEU A 84 -12.12 -3.47 -4.10
N ASP A 85 -13.36 -3.66 -4.56
CA ASP A 85 -13.68 -4.04 -5.94
C ASP A 85 -13.28 -2.93 -6.92
N PHE A 86 -13.49 -1.67 -6.54
CA PHE A 86 -13.02 -0.51 -7.32
C PHE A 86 -11.49 -0.53 -7.48
N PHE A 87 -10.74 -0.74 -6.40
CA PHE A 87 -9.29 -0.79 -6.47
C PHE A 87 -8.78 -1.99 -7.27
N VAL A 88 -9.31 -3.19 -7.03
CA VAL A 88 -8.91 -4.43 -7.73
C VAL A 88 -9.22 -4.32 -9.23
N SER A 89 -10.40 -3.84 -9.61
CA SER A 89 -10.78 -3.67 -11.01
C SER A 89 -9.83 -2.72 -11.75
N ASN A 90 -9.46 -1.59 -11.12
CA ASN A 90 -8.53 -0.63 -11.72
C ASN A 90 -7.08 -1.16 -11.75
N LEU A 91 -6.64 -1.92 -10.75
CA LEU A 91 -5.34 -2.60 -10.78
C LEU A 91 -5.28 -3.64 -11.90
N ASN A 92 -6.31 -4.46 -12.06
CA ASN A 92 -6.37 -5.44 -13.14
C ASN A 92 -6.37 -4.77 -14.53
N ALA A 93 -7.15 -3.70 -14.70
CA ALA A 93 -7.15 -2.92 -15.93
C ALA A 93 -5.77 -2.30 -16.21
N PHE A 94 -5.07 -1.81 -15.18
CA PHE A 94 -3.71 -1.28 -15.27
C PHE A 94 -2.70 -2.34 -15.73
N ILE A 95 -2.71 -3.52 -15.10
CA ILE A 95 -1.84 -4.66 -15.47
C ILE A 95 -2.06 -5.04 -16.94
N ASN A 96 -3.30 -5.17 -17.37
CA ASN A 96 -3.66 -5.52 -18.73
C ASN A 96 -3.28 -4.42 -19.73
N LYS A 97 -3.52 -3.16 -19.40
CA LYS A 97 -3.23 -2.02 -20.28
C LYS A 97 -1.75 -1.86 -20.58
N LEU A 98 -0.90 -2.17 -19.59
CA LEU A 98 0.55 -2.16 -19.76
C LEU A 98 1.12 -3.50 -20.28
N GLY A 99 0.30 -4.53 -20.47
CA GLY A 99 0.73 -5.84 -20.97
C GLY A 99 1.75 -6.53 -20.07
N LEU A 100 1.62 -6.39 -18.74
CA LEU A 100 2.65 -6.84 -17.79
C LEU A 100 2.70 -8.36 -17.60
N GLY A 101 1.65 -9.09 -17.95
CA GLY A 101 1.54 -10.53 -17.69
C GLY A 101 1.43 -10.83 -16.19
N LYS A 102 2.12 -11.87 -15.71
CA LYS A 102 2.20 -12.17 -14.28
C LYS A 102 3.18 -11.23 -13.58
N VAL A 103 2.74 -10.68 -12.44
CA VAL A 103 3.53 -9.72 -11.66
C VAL A 103 3.59 -10.10 -10.19
N THR A 104 4.63 -9.70 -9.49
CA THR A 104 4.63 -9.67 -8.04
C THR A 104 3.87 -8.44 -7.56
N LEU A 105 2.96 -8.62 -6.61
CA LEU A 105 2.29 -7.51 -5.92
C LEU A 105 2.89 -7.33 -4.53
N LEU A 106 3.36 -6.12 -4.25
CA LEU A 106 3.93 -5.74 -2.98
C LEU A 106 3.03 -4.66 -2.36
N GLY A 107 2.37 -4.97 -1.24
CA GLY A 107 1.34 -4.10 -0.68
C GLY A 107 1.44 -3.87 0.82
N ASN A 108 1.26 -2.60 1.22
CA ASN A 108 1.13 -2.19 2.62
C ASN A 108 -0.32 -1.84 2.93
N SER A 109 -0.88 -2.35 4.04
CA SER A 109 -2.20 -1.96 4.53
C SER A 109 -3.31 -2.14 3.46
N LEU A 110 -3.95 -1.06 2.99
CA LEU A 110 -4.88 -1.09 1.85
C LEU A 110 -4.24 -1.73 0.62
N GLY A 111 -2.99 -1.40 0.29
CA GLY A 111 -2.27 -2.02 -0.82
C GLY A 111 -2.11 -3.52 -0.65
N GLY A 112 -1.95 -4.00 0.59
CA GLY A 112 -1.95 -5.44 0.91
C GLY A 112 -3.32 -6.08 0.70
N ALA A 113 -4.41 -5.41 1.09
CA ALA A 113 -5.76 -5.88 0.82
C ALA A 113 -6.06 -5.96 -0.69
N ILE A 114 -5.61 -4.95 -1.46
CA ILE A 114 -5.75 -4.94 -2.93
C ILE A 114 -4.95 -6.08 -3.55
N ALA A 115 -3.74 -6.35 -3.07
CA ALA A 115 -2.92 -7.47 -3.54
C ALA A 115 -3.59 -8.84 -3.29
N ILE A 116 -4.18 -9.03 -2.10
CA ILE A 116 -4.99 -10.21 -1.77
C ILE A 116 -6.21 -10.30 -2.70
N GLY A 117 -6.97 -9.20 -2.84
CA GLY A 117 -8.14 -9.14 -3.70
C GLY A 117 -7.82 -9.46 -5.17
N GLN A 118 -6.71 -8.94 -5.70
CA GLN A 118 -6.24 -9.25 -7.05
C GLN A 118 -5.89 -10.72 -7.20
N ALA A 119 -5.19 -11.32 -6.23
CA ALA A 119 -4.82 -12.73 -6.27
C ALA A 119 -6.04 -13.66 -6.20
N LEU A 120 -7.10 -13.27 -5.50
CA LEU A 120 -8.35 -14.00 -5.42
C LEU A 120 -9.22 -13.85 -6.67
N ALA A 121 -9.27 -12.65 -7.28
CA ALA A 121 -10.12 -12.38 -8.43
C ALA A 121 -9.43 -12.71 -9.77
N HIS A 122 -8.11 -12.55 -9.86
CA HIS A 122 -7.32 -12.68 -11.08
C HIS A 122 -6.01 -13.46 -10.83
N PRO A 123 -6.06 -14.72 -10.39
CA PRO A 123 -4.89 -15.49 -9.96
C PRO A 123 -3.82 -15.64 -11.07
N ASP A 124 -4.23 -15.66 -12.34
CA ASP A 124 -3.32 -15.76 -13.47
C ASP A 124 -2.45 -14.54 -13.69
N SER A 125 -2.80 -13.39 -13.09
CA SER A 125 -2.03 -12.16 -13.17
C SER A 125 -0.99 -12.00 -12.05
N VAL A 126 -1.00 -12.89 -11.04
CA VAL A 126 -0.18 -12.76 -9.84
C VAL A 126 0.85 -13.88 -9.74
N GLU A 127 2.13 -13.52 -9.70
CA GLU A 127 3.26 -14.43 -9.55
C GLU A 127 3.57 -14.72 -8.08
N LYS A 128 3.72 -13.66 -7.29
CA LYS A 128 4.03 -13.70 -5.85
C LYS A 128 3.35 -12.55 -5.12
N LEU A 129 3.14 -12.70 -3.82
CA LEU A 129 2.66 -11.64 -2.94
C LEU A 129 3.70 -11.28 -1.89
N ILE A 130 3.94 -9.97 -1.69
CA ILE A 130 4.65 -9.44 -0.54
C ILE A 130 3.71 -8.54 0.24
N LEU A 131 3.40 -8.90 1.47
CA LEU A 131 2.38 -8.25 2.28
C LEU A 131 2.99 -7.58 3.53
N MET A 132 2.66 -6.32 3.76
CA MET A 132 3.03 -5.59 4.98
C MET A 132 1.77 -5.18 5.71
N ALA A 133 1.51 -5.81 6.85
CA ALA A 133 0.34 -5.55 7.69
C ALA A 133 -0.93 -5.35 6.83
N PRO A 134 -1.33 -6.35 5.99
CA PRO A 134 -2.41 -6.17 5.03
C PRO A 134 -3.74 -5.88 5.73
N GLY A 135 -4.57 -5.02 5.13
CA GLY A 135 -5.99 -4.93 5.43
C GLY A 135 -6.74 -6.17 4.93
N GLY A 136 -7.99 -6.35 5.38
CA GLY A 136 -8.87 -7.41 4.90
C GLY A 136 -8.62 -8.80 5.49
N VAL A 137 -7.85 -8.89 6.60
CA VAL A 137 -7.64 -10.14 7.36
C VAL A 137 -8.29 -10.10 8.75
N GLU A 138 -9.04 -9.05 9.03
CA GLU A 138 -9.84 -8.86 10.23
C GLU A 138 -11.22 -8.33 9.87
N ASP A 139 -12.16 -8.44 10.82
CA ASP A 139 -13.46 -7.79 10.71
C ASP A 139 -13.30 -6.26 10.87
N ARG A 140 -14.18 -5.50 10.21
CA ARG A 140 -14.11 -4.04 10.20
C ARG A 140 -14.13 -3.45 11.61
N GLU A 141 -14.92 -4.03 12.49
CA GLU A 141 -15.08 -3.60 13.89
C GLU A 141 -13.76 -3.66 14.66
N VAL A 142 -12.91 -4.63 14.35
CA VAL A 142 -11.58 -4.77 14.96
C VAL A 142 -10.67 -3.62 14.54
N TYR A 143 -10.64 -3.29 13.25
CA TYR A 143 -9.86 -2.13 12.77
C TYR A 143 -10.31 -0.82 13.41
N PHE A 144 -11.63 -0.60 13.58
CA PHE A 144 -12.15 0.61 14.19
C PHE A 144 -11.89 0.73 15.70
N GLN A 145 -11.38 -0.31 16.35
CA GLN A 145 -10.90 -0.28 17.73
C GLN A 145 -9.40 0.03 17.85
N MET A 146 -8.67 0.03 16.73
CA MET A 146 -7.24 0.29 16.72
C MET A 146 -6.95 1.77 17.02
N GLU A 147 -5.96 2.02 17.89
CA GLU A 147 -5.55 3.37 18.33
C GLU A 147 -5.30 4.30 17.13
N GLY A 148 -4.56 3.83 16.13
CA GLY A 148 -4.20 4.61 14.95
C GLY A 148 -5.42 5.08 14.15
N ILE A 149 -6.42 4.21 13.96
CA ILE A 149 -7.68 4.55 13.28
C ILE A 149 -8.46 5.57 14.11
N LEU A 150 -8.65 5.35 15.41
CA LEU A 150 -9.38 6.26 16.28
C LEU A 150 -8.76 7.66 16.29
N ARG A 151 -7.43 7.76 16.48
CA ARG A 151 -6.72 9.03 16.50
C ARG A 151 -6.71 9.73 15.13
N MET A 152 -6.63 8.98 14.05
CA MET A 152 -6.74 9.55 12.70
C MET A 152 -8.13 10.15 12.47
N VAL A 153 -9.20 9.45 12.84
CA VAL A 153 -10.59 9.97 12.74
C VAL A 153 -10.77 11.22 13.61
N GLU A 154 -10.28 11.20 14.86
CA GLU A 154 -10.32 12.38 15.75
C GLU A 154 -9.58 13.59 15.13
N THR A 155 -8.48 13.34 14.42
CA THR A 155 -7.69 14.40 13.77
C THR A 155 -8.45 14.98 12.58
N PHE A 156 -9.08 14.15 11.76
CA PHE A 156 -9.93 14.64 10.66
C PHE A 156 -11.14 15.45 11.14
N ALA A 157 -11.72 15.07 12.27
CA ALA A 157 -12.86 15.80 12.84
C ALA A 157 -12.49 17.22 13.33
N LYS A 158 -11.20 17.50 13.58
CA LYS A 158 -10.71 18.81 14.03
C LYS A 158 -10.51 19.83 12.89
N GLY A 159 -10.62 19.41 11.64
CA GLY A 159 -10.51 20.29 10.49
C GLY A 159 -9.43 19.89 9.48
N PRO A 160 -8.98 20.82 8.64
CA PRO A 160 -8.02 20.55 7.58
C PRO A 160 -6.69 19.97 8.09
N MET A 161 -6.11 19.05 7.32
CA MET A 161 -4.86 18.39 7.63
C MET A 161 -3.66 19.31 7.32
N GLY A 162 -3.23 20.10 8.31
CA GLY A 162 -2.00 20.88 8.23
C GLY A 162 -0.75 20.04 8.55
N PRO A 163 0.48 20.61 8.44
CA PRO A 163 1.73 19.87 8.69
C PRO A 163 1.84 19.27 10.10
N GLU A 164 1.33 19.96 11.13
CA GLU A 164 1.34 19.47 12.50
C GLU A 164 0.42 18.25 12.67
N GLN A 165 -0.82 18.33 12.16
CA GLN A 165 -1.77 17.22 12.15
C GLN A 165 -1.24 16.04 11.33
N MET A 166 -0.60 16.33 10.19
CA MET A 166 0.05 15.32 9.37
C MET A 166 1.15 14.60 10.16
N ARG A 167 2.05 15.35 10.82
CA ARG A 167 3.10 14.77 11.66
C ARG A 167 2.51 13.90 12.77
N HIS A 168 1.44 14.37 13.42
CA HIS A 168 0.76 13.57 14.44
C HIS A 168 0.22 12.24 13.88
N VAL A 169 -0.52 12.27 12.77
CA VAL A 169 -1.06 11.03 12.15
C VAL A 169 0.05 10.11 11.67
N MET A 170 1.13 10.68 11.08
CA MET A 170 2.26 9.89 10.62
C MET A 170 3.05 9.25 11.78
N SER A 171 3.14 9.92 12.94
CA SER A 171 3.79 9.35 14.13
C SER A 171 3.09 8.11 14.69
N LEU A 172 1.83 7.89 14.35
CA LEU A 172 1.11 6.67 14.69
C LEU A 172 1.50 5.48 13.79
N GLN A 173 2.06 5.75 12.60
CA GLN A 173 2.45 4.71 11.64
C GLN A 173 3.75 4.00 12.01
N VAL A 174 4.58 4.62 12.84
CA VAL A 174 5.92 4.13 13.17
C VAL A 174 6.08 3.92 14.67
N PHE A 175 6.97 3.02 15.06
CA PHE A 175 7.40 2.85 16.45
C PHE A 175 8.32 3.99 16.88
N ASP A 176 9.26 4.39 16.00
CA ASP A 176 10.19 5.49 16.24
C ASP A 176 9.82 6.72 15.39
N PRO A 177 9.16 7.74 15.97
CA PRO A 177 8.80 8.96 15.24
C PRO A 177 9.97 9.78 14.72
N SER A 178 11.21 9.54 15.18
CA SER A 178 12.40 10.24 14.67
C SER A 178 12.70 9.92 13.19
N LEU A 179 12.14 8.84 12.66
CA LEU A 179 12.22 8.46 11.24
C LEU A 179 11.37 9.35 10.32
N LEU A 180 10.48 10.17 10.88
CA LEU A 180 9.61 11.05 10.11
C LEU A 180 10.31 12.37 9.81
N THR A 181 10.94 12.45 8.65
CA THR A 181 11.60 13.67 8.17
C THR A 181 10.59 14.76 7.80
N ASP A 182 11.03 16.03 7.82
CA ASP A 182 10.21 17.16 7.37
C ASP A 182 9.80 16.99 5.90
N GLU A 183 10.63 16.35 5.08
CA GLU A 183 10.35 16.04 3.69
C GLU A 183 9.13 15.11 3.54
N ILE A 184 9.06 14.00 4.30
CA ILE A 184 7.90 13.09 4.29
C ILE A 184 6.61 13.84 4.68
N ILE A 185 6.70 14.70 5.69
CA ILE A 185 5.54 15.50 6.15
C ILE A 185 5.12 16.50 5.07
N ALA A 186 6.07 17.19 4.42
CA ALA A 186 5.78 18.14 3.35
C ALA A 186 5.14 17.43 2.13
N GLU A 187 5.68 16.29 1.69
CA GLU A 187 5.11 15.48 0.60
C GLU A 187 3.65 15.12 0.86
N ARG A 188 3.38 14.60 2.04
CA ARG A 188 2.04 14.18 2.45
C ARG A 188 1.07 15.36 2.58
N SER A 189 1.53 16.44 3.21
CA SER A 189 0.72 17.66 3.40
C SER A 189 0.35 18.33 2.08
N ALA A 190 1.19 18.23 1.06
CA ALA A 190 0.90 18.79 -0.26
C ALA A 190 -0.19 18.00 -1.02
N ILE A 191 -0.29 16.69 -0.79
CA ILE A 191 -1.22 15.80 -1.50
C ILE A 191 -2.57 15.68 -0.78
N ALA A 192 -2.58 15.66 0.56
CA ALA A 192 -3.77 15.42 1.36
C ALA A 192 -4.98 16.32 0.99
N PRO A 193 -4.81 17.64 0.74
CA PRO A 193 -5.91 18.51 0.36
C PRO A 193 -6.53 18.20 -1.02
N LEU A 194 -5.83 17.44 -1.85
CA LEU A 194 -6.28 17.05 -3.18
C LEU A 194 -7.11 15.76 -3.17
N GLN A 195 -7.15 15.04 -2.07
CA GLN A 195 -7.90 13.80 -1.95
C GLN A 195 -9.40 14.07 -1.92
N PRO A 196 -10.24 13.22 -2.55
CA PRO A 196 -11.69 13.42 -2.56
C PRO A 196 -12.28 13.30 -1.15
N ALA A 197 -13.29 14.09 -0.85
CA ALA A 197 -13.93 14.09 0.46
C ALA A 197 -14.57 12.73 0.82
N ASN A 198 -15.03 11.98 -0.18
CA ASN A 198 -15.64 10.66 0.00
C ASN A 198 -14.62 9.51 0.11
N LEU A 199 -13.32 9.74 -0.13
CA LEU A 199 -12.29 8.69 -0.18
C LEU A 199 -12.33 7.77 1.05
N PHE A 200 -12.24 8.35 2.24
CA PHE A 200 -12.20 7.56 3.48
C PHE A 200 -13.58 7.10 3.95
N SER A 201 -14.65 7.85 3.63
CA SER A 201 -16.00 7.50 4.07
C SER A 201 -16.64 6.35 3.26
N THR A 202 -16.21 6.17 2.02
CA THR A 202 -16.69 5.07 1.15
C THR A 202 -15.69 3.90 1.08
N MET A 203 -14.51 4.04 1.70
CA MET A 203 -13.51 2.98 1.71
C MET A 203 -14.02 1.77 2.49
N MET A 204 -14.12 0.65 1.79
CA MET A 204 -14.60 -0.60 2.35
C MET A 204 -13.72 -1.76 1.89
N VAL A 205 -13.13 -2.46 2.86
CA VAL A 205 -12.34 -3.66 2.65
C VAL A 205 -13.00 -4.80 3.44
N PRO A 206 -13.53 -5.83 2.78
CA PRO A 206 -14.13 -6.97 3.45
C PRO A 206 -13.08 -7.83 4.13
N ASN A 207 -13.50 -8.64 5.12
CA ASN A 207 -12.66 -9.69 5.67
C ASN A 207 -12.54 -10.84 4.66
N MET A 208 -11.33 -11.10 4.18
CA MET A 208 -11.02 -12.14 3.18
C MET A 208 -10.35 -13.37 3.81
N THR A 209 -10.24 -13.45 5.13
CA THR A 209 -9.51 -14.54 5.82
C THR A 209 -10.00 -15.92 5.39
N SER A 210 -11.33 -16.10 5.27
CA SER A 210 -11.92 -17.39 4.88
C SER A 210 -11.61 -17.80 3.43
N ARG A 211 -11.10 -16.88 2.60
CA ARG A 211 -10.75 -17.09 1.21
C ARG A 211 -9.24 -17.18 0.95
N LEU A 212 -8.39 -16.94 1.95
CA LEU A 212 -6.93 -16.99 1.76
C LEU A 212 -6.44 -18.35 1.26
N HIS A 213 -7.17 -19.43 1.52
CA HIS A 213 -6.85 -20.77 1.02
C HIS A 213 -7.00 -20.91 -0.51
N GLU A 214 -7.68 -19.97 -1.19
CA GLU A 214 -7.83 -19.94 -2.64
C GLU A 214 -6.59 -19.33 -3.35
N ILE A 215 -5.72 -18.63 -2.61
CA ILE A 215 -4.55 -17.93 -3.17
C ILE A 215 -3.53 -18.96 -3.65
N GLN A 216 -3.17 -18.89 -4.93
CA GLN A 216 -2.22 -19.80 -5.57
C GLN A 216 -0.77 -19.30 -5.49
N ALA A 217 -0.60 -17.97 -5.42
CA ALA A 217 0.70 -17.33 -5.37
C ALA A 217 1.35 -17.50 -3.98
N PRO A 218 2.65 -17.81 -3.90
CA PRO A 218 3.35 -17.83 -2.61
C PRO A 218 3.38 -16.43 -1.99
N ILE A 219 3.19 -16.40 -0.67
CA ILE A 219 3.12 -15.18 0.14
C ILE A 219 4.38 -15.06 1.00
N PHE A 220 5.02 -13.88 0.94
CA PHE A 220 5.98 -13.45 1.94
C PHE A 220 5.48 -12.18 2.60
N GLY A 221 5.74 -11.97 3.90
CA GLY A 221 5.23 -10.76 4.49
C GLY A 221 5.84 -10.39 5.84
N PHE A 222 5.36 -9.23 6.35
CA PHE A 222 5.87 -8.60 7.54
C PHE A 222 4.75 -8.00 8.38
N TRP A 223 4.98 -7.94 9.69
CA TRP A 223 4.14 -7.20 10.62
C TRP A 223 4.95 -6.64 11.78
N GLY A 224 4.59 -5.45 12.25
CA GLY A 224 5.17 -4.85 13.44
C GLY A 224 4.35 -5.21 14.69
N THR A 225 5.01 -5.55 15.80
CA THR A 225 4.31 -5.81 17.08
C THR A 225 3.66 -4.56 17.68
N ASN A 226 4.10 -3.38 17.24
CA ASN A 226 3.60 -2.07 17.70
C ASN A 226 2.70 -1.39 16.66
N ASP A 227 2.14 -2.16 15.72
CA ASP A 227 1.20 -1.64 14.73
C ASP A 227 -0.06 -1.13 15.42
N LYS A 228 -0.36 0.17 15.23
CA LYS A 228 -1.54 0.85 15.80
C LYS A 228 -2.73 0.91 14.85
N PHE A 229 -2.58 0.42 13.62
CA PHE A 229 -3.62 0.44 12.59
C PHE A 229 -4.21 -0.94 12.33
N ASN A 230 -3.34 -1.95 12.18
CA ASN A 230 -3.75 -3.32 11.91
C ASN A 230 -3.22 -4.25 13.00
N PRO A 231 -4.08 -5.01 13.69
CA PRO A 231 -3.65 -5.86 14.79
C PRO A 231 -2.68 -6.94 14.29
N HIS A 232 -1.51 -7.03 14.91
CA HIS A 232 -0.46 -7.98 14.49
C HIS A 232 -0.87 -9.45 14.63
N ALA A 233 -1.94 -9.76 15.36
CA ALA A 233 -2.54 -11.10 15.38
C ALA A 233 -3.01 -11.55 13.99
N GLY A 234 -3.28 -10.63 13.08
CA GLY A 234 -3.59 -10.91 11.68
C GLY A 234 -2.51 -11.72 10.94
N ILE A 235 -1.25 -11.68 11.41
CA ILE A 235 -0.16 -12.49 10.86
C ILE A 235 -0.46 -13.98 10.93
N LEU A 236 -1.04 -14.45 12.04
CA LEU A 236 -1.43 -15.87 12.21
C LEU A 236 -2.56 -16.24 11.27
N LYS A 237 -3.52 -15.34 11.04
CA LYS A 237 -4.61 -15.58 10.09
C LYS A 237 -4.10 -15.79 8.66
N VAL A 238 -3.06 -15.05 8.25
CA VAL A 238 -2.44 -15.27 6.94
C VAL A 238 -1.73 -16.63 6.91
N ILE A 239 -0.90 -16.94 7.90
CA ILE A 239 -0.10 -18.19 7.93
C ILE A 239 -0.99 -19.43 8.01
N GLU A 240 -2.05 -19.39 8.81
CA GLU A 240 -2.93 -20.55 9.06
C GLU A 240 -3.90 -20.83 7.91
N ASN A 241 -4.23 -19.82 7.09
CA ASN A 241 -5.24 -19.96 6.06
C ASN A 241 -4.69 -19.94 4.62
N ALA A 242 -3.50 -19.39 4.36
CA ALA A 242 -2.91 -19.42 3.02
C ALA A 242 -2.09 -20.71 2.79
N PRO A 243 -2.11 -21.29 1.58
CA PRO A 243 -1.42 -22.55 1.29
C PRO A 243 0.11 -22.48 1.39
N ASP A 244 0.71 -21.35 0.98
CA ASP A 244 2.16 -21.10 1.05
C ASP A 244 2.40 -19.67 1.54
N ALA A 245 2.61 -19.51 2.84
CA ALA A 245 2.87 -18.21 3.46
C ALA A 245 4.02 -18.28 4.46
N ARG A 246 4.91 -17.28 4.36
CA ARG A 246 6.00 -17.04 5.29
C ARG A 246 5.93 -15.60 5.78
N MET A 247 5.85 -15.37 7.08
CA MET A 247 5.66 -14.05 7.65
C MET A 247 6.70 -13.76 8.75
N LEU A 248 7.20 -12.54 8.79
CA LEU A 248 8.10 -12.05 9.83
C LEU A 248 7.36 -11.06 10.74
N LEU A 249 7.31 -11.38 12.03
CA LEU A 249 6.81 -10.47 13.06
C LEU A 249 7.98 -9.74 13.71
N LEU A 250 8.01 -8.41 13.63
CA LEU A 250 9.13 -7.58 14.05
C LEU A 250 8.79 -6.80 15.32
N ASN A 251 9.64 -6.91 16.33
CA ASN A 251 9.57 -6.09 17.54
C ASN A 251 10.06 -4.67 17.25
N ARG A 252 9.60 -3.68 18.01
CA ARG A 252 9.96 -2.26 17.87
C ARG A 252 9.69 -1.76 16.44
N CYS A 253 8.55 -2.14 15.90
CA CYS A 253 8.10 -1.84 14.56
C CYS A 253 6.60 -1.52 14.58
N GLY A 254 6.20 -0.43 13.96
CA GLY A 254 4.82 -0.03 13.76
C GLY A 254 4.25 -0.60 12.46
N HIS A 255 3.42 0.21 11.82
CA HIS A 255 2.71 -0.14 10.59
C HIS A 255 3.59 -0.03 9.32
N TRP A 256 4.70 0.71 9.39
CA TRP A 256 5.58 1.01 8.24
C TRP A 256 6.89 0.23 8.28
N VAL A 257 6.80 -1.08 8.21
CA VAL A 257 7.95 -2.00 8.23
C VAL A 257 9.03 -1.62 7.21
N GLN A 258 8.60 -1.25 6.00
CA GLN A 258 9.50 -0.89 4.89
C GLN A 258 10.28 0.40 5.14
N VAL A 259 9.86 1.23 6.08
CA VAL A 259 10.57 2.44 6.51
C VAL A 259 11.41 2.15 7.76
N GLU A 260 10.81 1.50 8.76
CA GLU A 260 11.44 1.27 10.05
C GLU A 260 12.56 0.21 10.01
N HIS A 261 12.41 -0.78 9.15
CA HIS A 261 13.37 -1.88 8.97
C HIS A 261 13.78 -2.05 7.51
N ALA A 262 14.07 -0.92 6.82
CA ALA A 262 14.27 -0.88 5.37
C ALA A 262 15.31 -1.88 4.84
N GLU A 263 16.47 -2.00 5.50
CA GLU A 263 17.52 -2.94 5.08
C GLU A 263 17.07 -4.40 5.20
N LEU A 264 16.45 -4.76 6.34
CA LEU A 264 15.91 -6.10 6.57
C LEU A 264 14.80 -6.41 5.56
N PHE A 265 13.88 -5.46 5.37
CA PHE A 265 12.79 -5.57 4.41
C PHE A 265 13.32 -5.80 2.99
N ASN A 266 14.18 -4.90 2.50
CA ASN A 266 14.72 -4.98 1.15
C ASN A 266 15.44 -6.31 0.91
N ARG A 267 16.36 -6.72 1.81
CA ARG A 267 17.12 -7.97 1.68
C ARG A 267 16.21 -9.18 1.60
N ASN A 268 15.26 -9.33 2.54
CA ASN A 268 14.41 -10.53 2.58
C ASN A 268 13.45 -10.59 1.40
N CYS A 269 12.90 -9.44 0.98
CA CYS A 269 12.04 -9.39 -0.21
C CYS A 269 12.81 -9.75 -1.49
N ILE A 270 14.00 -9.17 -1.68
CA ILE A 270 14.83 -9.46 -2.86
C ILE A 270 15.22 -10.95 -2.87
N ASP A 271 15.61 -11.51 -1.73
CA ASP A 271 15.92 -12.95 -1.63
C ASP A 271 14.69 -13.82 -1.99
N PHE A 272 13.51 -13.50 -1.49
CA PHE A 272 12.28 -14.20 -1.86
C PHE A 272 11.94 -14.10 -3.36
N LEU A 273 12.23 -12.96 -3.98
CA LEU A 273 11.93 -12.73 -5.40
C LEU A 273 12.95 -13.39 -6.33
N THR A 274 14.22 -13.48 -5.93
CA THR A 274 15.31 -13.91 -6.81
C THR A 274 15.82 -15.33 -6.56
N LYS A 275 15.61 -15.89 -5.36
CA LYS A 275 16.14 -17.20 -4.95
C LYS A 275 15.07 -18.22 -4.59
N GLY A 276 13.81 -17.77 -4.40
CA GLY A 276 12.68 -18.60 -3.95
C GLY A 276 11.82 -19.17 -5.04
#